data_77127a8f941cfa78cfd0f5867a26b47c
#
_entry.id   77127a8f941cfa78cfd0f5867a26b47c
#
_cell.length_a   1.000
_cell.length_b   1.000
_cell.length_c   1.000
_cell.angle_alpha   90.00
_cell.angle_beta   90.00
_cell.angle_gamma   90.00
#
_symmetry.space_group_name_H-M   'P 1'
#
loop_
_entity.id
_entity.type
_entity.pdbx_description
1 polymer ?
#
loop_
_entity_poly.entity_id
_entity_poly.type
_entity_poly.pdbx_seq_one_letter_code
_entity_poly.pdbx_strand_id
1 'polypeptide(L)'
;MVQSAPSVGIGKLVANKMAKQFHDLSDDHAIEGMIDFAQAGSPETGEFEPVILWDTKEEGLRLYIGRRAVTWQYFRQARDHGQRKHTFRTLGRFDPGYVIGSGVNPNKNAWEPPIHRAKWHIGSDAARRQARILAGKIEEGIGGTNAKEGPTFRQAFTGGFKNADGDTITGYLEYLQATGKSDRWAYNVKRLGEQFLLPQWGDWSLIEMGKRPMAVKEWYLGLKKSFDDNPTSANHCARIIRALYRRAASMDHRLPARDPISAIGKKEWHKERGEQKGMSGRDLHKWYAAWQGIPNATHRAFHLVNLLIGARPGELGRARWRDLDAKAMLFTMPDAKEENDIEIPITPEIVAAFELARKDKTRPNDVGTAPDDLIFPGCSNNPTRDALPARGHALRRTYKTVAEDWCKVPTQISEYLEGRMPEGVKGRYLLKWARNEGPAIIEAQRKVSRTIMALLHGKVKRAA
;
A
#
# COMPACT_ATOMS: atom_id res chain seq x y z
N MET A 1 -32.27 -5.42 46.79
CA MET A 1 -31.90 -4.01 46.97
C MET A 1 -30.75 -3.71 46.07
N VAL A 2 -31.05 -3.13 44.90
CA VAL A 2 -30.04 -2.71 43.92
C VAL A 2 -29.67 -1.27 44.30
N GLN A 3 -28.45 -1.07 44.77
CA GLN A 3 -27.94 0.27 45.04
C GLN A 3 -27.71 0.97 43.72
N SER A 4 -28.46 2.05 43.47
CA SER A 4 -28.30 2.98 42.39
C SER A 4 -26.94 3.69 42.50
N ALA A 5 -26.14 3.60 41.42
CA ALA A 5 -24.92 4.40 41.26
C ALA A 5 -25.27 5.91 41.32
N PRO A 6 -24.40 6.75 41.85
CA PRO A 6 -24.64 8.19 41.93
C PRO A 6 -24.68 8.81 40.56
N SER A 7 -25.80 9.40 40.20
CA SER A 7 -25.94 10.26 39.03
C SER A 7 -25.11 11.53 39.23
N VAL A 8 -23.87 11.51 38.75
CA VAL A 8 -23.02 12.71 38.69
C VAL A 8 -23.68 13.67 37.69
N GLY A 9 -24.03 14.84 38.19
CA GLY A 9 -24.87 15.84 37.55
C GLY A 9 -24.44 16.23 36.14
N ILE A 10 -25.02 15.55 35.16
CA ILE A 10 -24.93 15.84 33.73
C ILE A 10 -25.49 17.24 33.40
N GLY A 11 -26.35 17.80 34.26
CA GLY A 11 -26.99 19.11 34.05
C GLY A 11 -26.06 20.34 34.13
N LYS A 12 -24.79 20.21 34.60
CA LYS A 12 -23.83 21.32 34.68
C LYS A 12 -22.93 21.47 33.45
N LEU A 13 -23.02 20.58 32.48
CA LEU A 13 -22.18 20.59 31.26
C LEU A 13 -22.44 21.78 30.31
N VAL A 14 -23.59 22.42 30.39
CA VAL A 14 -24.05 23.42 29.40
C VAL A 14 -23.81 24.88 29.81
N ALA A 15 -23.51 25.15 31.09
CA ALA A 15 -23.60 26.52 31.63
C ALA A 15 -22.34 27.37 31.51
N ASN A 16 -21.18 26.90 30.99
CA ASN A 16 -19.99 27.75 31.01
C ASN A 16 -19.09 27.56 29.75
N LYS A 17 -19.38 28.34 28.71
CA LYS A 17 -18.68 28.34 27.40
C LYS A 17 -17.16 28.62 27.45
N MET A 18 -16.58 29.01 28.58
CA MET A 18 -15.17 29.43 28.69
C MET A 18 -14.37 28.72 29.79
N ALA A 19 -14.99 27.97 30.67
CA ALA A 19 -14.28 27.26 31.75
C ALA A 19 -13.82 25.88 31.26
N LYS A 20 -12.55 25.55 31.53
CA LYS A 20 -12.04 24.18 31.31
C LYS A 20 -12.85 23.21 32.14
N GLN A 21 -13.50 22.25 31.51
CA GLN A 21 -14.23 21.20 32.21
C GLN A 21 -13.29 20.04 32.45
N PHE A 22 -13.04 19.70 33.71
CA PHE A 22 -12.17 18.61 34.10
C PHE A 22 -13.01 17.40 34.55
N HIS A 23 -12.71 16.26 33.98
CA HIS A 23 -13.39 14.99 34.22
C HIS A 23 -12.39 13.86 34.45
N ASP A 24 -12.76 12.89 35.26
CA ASP A 24 -12.02 11.61 35.30
C ASP A 24 -12.36 10.80 34.04
N LEU A 25 -11.49 10.88 33.05
CA LEU A 25 -11.64 10.17 31.78
C LEU A 25 -11.02 8.75 31.83
N SER A 26 -11.20 8.04 33.01
CA SER A 26 -10.71 6.67 33.17
C SER A 26 -11.72 5.61 32.73
N ASP A 27 -13.01 5.95 32.78
CA ASP A 27 -14.08 5.03 32.45
C ASP A 27 -14.61 5.31 31.04
N ASP A 28 -14.32 4.41 30.10
CA ASP A 28 -14.70 4.54 28.73
C ASP A 28 -16.25 4.54 28.55
N HIS A 29 -17.01 3.85 29.43
CA HIS A 29 -18.48 3.91 29.39
C HIS A 29 -19.04 5.25 29.86
N ALA A 30 -18.43 5.86 30.88
CA ALA A 30 -18.81 7.21 31.32
C ALA A 30 -18.53 8.23 30.20
N ILE A 31 -17.44 8.06 29.46
CA ILE A 31 -17.08 8.88 28.30
C ILE A 31 -18.12 8.71 27.18
N GLU A 32 -18.61 7.51 26.91
CA GLU A 32 -19.68 7.28 25.92
C GLU A 32 -20.94 8.09 26.26
N GLY A 33 -21.38 8.05 27.50
CA GLY A 33 -22.53 8.86 27.92
C GLY A 33 -22.33 10.37 27.75
N MET A 34 -21.09 10.87 27.97
CA MET A 34 -20.75 12.28 27.72
C MET A 34 -20.73 12.62 26.22
N ILE A 35 -20.29 11.69 25.38
CA ILE A 35 -20.29 11.84 23.92
C ILE A 35 -21.72 11.91 23.39
N ASP A 36 -22.58 10.97 23.80
CA ASP A 36 -23.97 10.92 23.37
C ASP A 36 -24.69 12.21 23.77
N PHE A 37 -24.50 12.69 24.98
CA PHE A 37 -25.05 13.96 25.44
C PHE A 37 -24.53 15.15 24.63
N ALA A 38 -23.24 15.23 24.37
CA ALA A 38 -22.64 16.31 23.59
C ALA A 38 -23.09 16.29 22.13
N GLN A 39 -23.28 15.10 21.54
CA GLN A 39 -23.69 14.95 20.14
C GLN A 39 -25.20 15.12 19.92
N ALA A 40 -26.01 14.99 20.97
CA ALA A 40 -27.43 15.31 20.89
C ALA A 40 -27.73 16.78 20.64
N GLY A 41 -26.76 17.65 20.82
CA GLY A 41 -26.89 19.11 20.61
C GLY A 41 -27.44 19.83 21.84
N SER A 42 -27.43 21.17 21.78
CA SER A 42 -27.98 22.01 22.82
C SER A 42 -29.50 21.83 22.92
N PRO A 43 -30.05 21.56 24.11
CA PRO A 43 -31.50 21.45 24.31
C PRO A 43 -32.25 22.73 23.91
N GLU A 44 -31.58 23.88 23.91
CA GLU A 44 -32.19 25.18 23.64
C GLU A 44 -32.17 25.57 22.16
N THR A 45 -31.14 25.19 21.42
CA THR A 45 -30.93 25.64 20.04
C THR A 45 -30.94 24.51 19.02
N GLY A 46 -30.82 23.26 19.43
CA GLY A 46 -30.65 22.10 18.56
C GLY A 46 -29.32 22.07 17.77
N GLU A 47 -28.47 23.07 17.98
CA GLU A 47 -27.19 23.17 17.30
C GLU A 47 -26.10 22.42 18.04
N PHE A 48 -25.26 21.71 17.27
CA PHE A 48 -24.09 21.02 17.81
C PHE A 48 -22.92 21.99 17.99
N GLU A 49 -22.41 22.07 19.22
CA GLU A 49 -21.15 22.74 19.51
C GLU A 49 -20.07 21.74 19.94
N PRO A 50 -18.82 21.87 19.46
CA PRO A 50 -17.73 20.99 19.92
C PRO A 50 -17.47 21.14 21.41
N VAL A 51 -17.29 20.00 22.10
CA VAL A 51 -17.00 19.96 23.53
C VAL A 51 -15.57 19.50 23.78
N ILE A 52 -14.89 20.11 24.77
CA ILE A 52 -13.53 19.72 25.17
C ILE A 52 -13.57 19.35 26.66
N LEU A 53 -13.30 18.07 26.92
CA LEU A 53 -13.18 17.52 28.27
C LEU A 53 -11.71 17.31 28.61
N TRP A 54 -11.27 17.85 29.77
CA TRP A 54 -9.90 17.70 30.25
C TRP A 54 -9.82 16.54 31.22
N ASP A 55 -8.77 15.72 31.12
CA ASP A 55 -8.54 14.64 32.06
C ASP A 55 -8.02 15.17 33.41
N THR A 56 -8.59 14.67 34.53
CA THR A 56 -8.14 15.00 35.89
C THR A 56 -6.88 14.26 36.30
N LYS A 57 -6.61 13.10 35.70
CA LYS A 57 -5.49 12.21 36.08
C LYS A 57 -4.23 12.42 35.22
N GLU A 58 -4.38 12.98 34.05
CA GLU A 58 -3.22 13.21 33.14
C GLU A 58 -3.20 14.66 32.66
N GLU A 59 -2.23 15.42 33.15
CA GLU A 59 -2.09 16.82 32.79
C GLU A 59 -1.89 17.01 31.27
N GLY A 60 -2.66 17.92 30.69
CA GLY A 60 -2.59 18.20 29.27
C GLY A 60 -3.38 17.25 28.38
N LEU A 61 -3.87 16.12 28.90
CA LEU A 61 -4.73 15.22 28.14
C LEU A 61 -6.16 15.77 28.10
N ARG A 62 -6.76 15.75 26.90
CA ARG A 62 -8.15 16.17 26.70
C ARG A 62 -8.83 15.32 25.63
N LEU A 63 -10.14 15.20 25.75
CA LEU A 63 -11.01 14.60 24.73
C LEU A 63 -11.72 15.72 23.99
N TYR A 64 -11.57 15.79 22.68
CA TYR A 64 -12.31 16.68 21.80
C TYR A 64 -13.47 15.91 21.17
N ILE A 65 -14.69 16.34 21.46
CA ILE A 65 -15.91 15.75 20.92
C ILE A 65 -16.41 16.68 19.80
N GLY A 66 -16.21 16.24 18.57
CA GLY A 66 -16.69 16.91 17.37
C GLY A 66 -17.90 16.18 16.76
N ARG A 67 -18.66 16.85 15.89
CA ARG A 67 -19.85 16.29 15.26
C ARG A 67 -19.61 14.96 14.50
N ARG A 68 -18.41 14.79 13.93
CA ARG A 68 -18.05 13.64 13.08
C ARG A 68 -16.95 12.75 13.67
N ALA A 69 -16.32 13.18 14.73
CA ALA A 69 -15.20 12.46 15.30
C ALA A 69 -14.95 12.89 16.76
N VAL A 70 -14.66 11.91 17.59
CA VAL A 70 -14.18 12.11 18.95
C VAL A 70 -12.71 11.74 18.99
N THR A 71 -11.86 12.63 19.49
CA THR A 71 -10.41 12.45 19.42
C THR A 71 -9.71 12.79 20.72
N TRP A 72 -8.78 11.94 21.12
CA TRP A 72 -7.83 12.23 22.17
C TRP A 72 -6.79 13.22 21.68
N GLN A 73 -6.54 14.25 22.47
CA GLN A 73 -5.56 15.29 22.18
C GLN A 73 -4.70 15.54 23.41
N TYR A 74 -3.41 15.75 23.20
CA TYR A 74 -2.50 16.24 24.22
C TYR A 74 -2.25 17.73 23.98
N PHE A 75 -2.47 18.53 25.02
CA PHE A 75 -2.32 20.01 24.98
C PHE A 75 -1.25 20.44 25.99
N ARG A 76 -0.33 21.24 25.55
CA ARG A 76 0.65 21.88 26.42
C ARG A 76 0.73 23.36 26.13
N GLN A 77 0.76 24.16 27.21
CA GLN A 77 1.06 25.57 27.16
C GLN A 77 2.54 25.78 27.50
N ALA A 78 3.33 26.24 26.54
CA ALA A 78 4.73 26.62 26.75
C ALA A 78 4.85 28.15 26.74
N ARG A 79 5.78 28.67 27.53
CA ARG A 79 6.20 30.09 27.42
C ARG A 79 7.46 30.11 26.58
N ASP A 80 7.41 30.76 25.40
CA ASP A 80 8.56 30.99 24.55
C ASP A 80 8.77 32.52 24.46
N HIS A 81 9.92 32.99 24.98
CA HIS A 81 10.27 34.42 25.02
C HIS A 81 9.14 35.37 25.52
N GLY A 82 8.44 34.94 26.59
CA GLY A 82 7.36 35.77 27.19
C GLY A 82 5.99 35.63 26.53
N GLN A 83 5.88 35.03 25.36
CA GLN A 83 4.60 34.74 24.68
C GLN A 83 4.07 33.35 25.01
N ARG A 84 2.77 33.26 25.26
CA ARG A 84 2.09 31.96 25.46
C ARG A 84 1.91 31.26 24.12
N LYS A 85 2.63 30.15 23.92
CA LYS A 85 2.41 29.25 22.78
C LYS A 85 1.58 28.06 23.22
N HIS A 86 0.54 27.77 22.45
CA HIS A 86 -0.30 26.62 22.65
C HIS A 86 0.05 25.56 21.60
N THR A 87 0.43 24.38 22.06
CA THR A 87 0.64 23.22 21.20
C THR A 87 -0.33 22.13 21.56
N PHE A 88 -1.04 21.59 20.60
CA PHE A 88 -1.84 20.39 20.83
C PHE A 88 -1.52 19.33 19.77
N ARG A 89 -1.65 18.06 20.15
CA ARG A 89 -1.45 16.92 19.27
C ARG A 89 -2.60 15.95 19.39
N THR A 90 -3.12 15.50 18.27
CA THR A 90 -4.10 14.41 18.24
C THR A 90 -3.36 13.10 18.48
N LEU A 91 -3.78 12.35 19.51
CA LEU A 91 -3.21 11.06 19.89
C LEU A 91 -3.90 9.91 19.17
N GLY A 92 -5.21 10.02 18.94
CA GLY A 92 -6.02 9.01 18.26
C GLY A 92 -7.51 9.33 18.36
N ARG A 93 -8.34 8.51 17.72
CA ARG A 93 -9.80 8.57 17.92
C ARG A 93 -10.18 7.77 19.15
N PHE A 94 -11.16 8.28 19.88
CA PHE A 94 -11.75 7.52 20.96
C PHE A 94 -12.56 6.33 20.43
N ASP A 95 -12.33 5.16 21.01
CA ASP A 95 -13.11 3.95 20.72
C ASP A 95 -13.34 3.18 22.03
N PRO A 96 -14.55 3.21 22.59
CA PRO A 96 -14.88 2.57 23.85
C PRO A 96 -14.91 1.03 23.79
N GLY A 97 -15.06 0.49 22.58
CA GLY A 97 -15.13 -0.95 22.34
C GLY A 97 -13.79 -1.64 22.09
N TYR A 98 -12.69 -0.89 22.09
CA TYR A 98 -11.39 -1.46 21.73
C TYR A 98 -10.70 -2.11 22.94
N VAL A 99 -11.09 -3.33 23.25
CA VAL A 99 -10.29 -4.25 24.06
C VAL A 99 -9.29 -4.94 23.16
N ILE A 100 -8.00 -4.71 23.39
CA ILE A 100 -6.92 -5.39 22.66
C ILE A 100 -7.16 -6.91 22.74
N GLY A 101 -7.59 -7.53 21.65
CA GLY A 101 -7.73 -8.98 21.53
C GLY A 101 -9.15 -9.54 21.39
N SER A 102 -10.21 -8.76 21.51
CA SER A 102 -11.56 -9.26 21.26
C SER A 102 -12.09 -8.73 19.92
N GLY A 103 -12.09 -9.57 18.88
CA GLY A 103 -12.62 -9.26 17.55
C GLY A 103 -14.15 -9.23 17.45
N VAL A 104 -14.87 -8.71 18.43
CA VAL A 104 -16.33 -8.66 18.44
C VAL A 104 -16.79 -7.22 18.63
N ASN A 105 -17.32 -6.63 17.56
CA ASN A 105 -18.07 -5.37 17.62
C ASN A 105 -19.56 -5.71 17.91
N PRO A 106 -20.15 -5.20 18.99
CA PRO A 106 -21.55 -5.48 19.30
C PRO A 106 -22.56 -4.80 18.37
N ASN A 107 -22.16 -3.85 17.56
CA ASN A 107 -23.06 -3.15 16.62
C ASN A 107 -22.84 -3.57 15.17
N LYS A 108 -23.40 -4.71 14.77
CA LYS A 108 -23.32 -5.27 13.41
C LYS A 108 -23.99 -4.47 12.28
N ASN A 109 -24.56 -3.30 12.53
CA ASN A 109 -25.22 -2.49 11.51
C ASN A 109 -24.51 -1.18 11.16
N ALA A 110 -23.36 -0.90 11.76
CA ALA A 110 -22.51 0.20 11.32
C ALA A 110 -21.49 -0.34 10.29
N TRP A 111 -21.34 0.38 9.18
CA TRP A 111 -20.32 0.13 8.18
C TRP A 111 -18.95 -0.09 8.85
N GLU A 112 -18.43 -1.32 8.80
CA GLU A 112 -17.13 -1.66 9.37
C GLU A 112 -16.04 -0.97 8.54
N PRO A 113 -15.28 -0.03 9.12
CA PRO A 113 -14.10 0.45 8.44
C PRO A 113 -13.10 -0.71 8.31
N PRO A 114 -12.35 -0.79 7.21
CA PRO A 114 -11.37 -1.84 7.02
C PRO A 114 -10.39 -1.88 8.21
N ILE A 115 -10.00 -3.09 8.62
CA ILE A 115 -9.15 -3.46 9.78
C ILE A 115 -7.98 -2.48 10.05
N HIS A 116 -7.51 -1.77 9.04
CA HIS A 116 -6.45 -0.77 9.12
C HIS A 116 -6.82 0.52 9.86
N ARG A 117 -8.11 0.82 10.08
CA ARG A 117 -8.57 2.00 10.83
C ARG A 117 -8.65 1.77 12.34
N ALA A 118 -8.74 0.53 12.79
CA ALA A 118 -8.86 0.18 14.22
C ALA A 118 -7.66 0.65 15.07
N LYS A 119 -6.48 0.85 14.46
CA LYS A 119 -5.25 1.26 15.17
C LYS A 119 -5.17 2.74 15.54
N TRP A 120 -6.08 3.56 15.05
CA TRP A 120 -6.23 4.96 15.46
C TRP A 120 -7.21 5.13 16.62
N HIS A 121 -7.88 4.07 16.98
CA HIS A 121 -8.84 4.06 18.05
C HIS A 121 -8.12 3.64 19.31
N ILE A 122 -8.10 4.51 20.30
CA ILE A 122 -7.43 4.29 21.57
C ILE A 122 -8.39 4.60 22.71
N GLY A 123 -8.43 3.70 23.69
CA GLY A 123 -9.11 3.94 24.97
C GLY A 123 -8.33 4.92 25.86
N SER A 124 -8.91 5.30 26.97
CA SER A 124 -8.38 6.27 27.94
C SER A 124 -6.98 5.92 28.43
N ASP A 125 -6.72 4.66 28.77
CA ASP A 125 -5.40 4.21 29.27
C ASP A 125 -4.30 4.31 28.21
N ALA A 126 -4.62 3.99 26.97
CA ALA A 126 -3.67 4.14 25.86
C ALA A 126 -3.39 5.62 25.58
N ALA A 127 -4.41 6.47 25.65
CA ALA A 127 -4.26 7.92 25.51
C ALA A 127 -3.37 8.51 26.59
N ARG A 128 -3.53 8.10 27.85
CA ARG A 128 -2.67 8.51 28.97
C ARG A 128 -1.23 8.08 28.78
N ARG A 129 -1.00 6.83 28.40
CA ARG A 129 0.36 6.35 28.13
C ARG A 129 1.03 7.17 27.02
N GLN A 130 0.31 7.48 25.94
CA GLN A 130 0.83 8.30 24.86
C GLN A 130 1.07 9.75 25.30
N ALA A 131 0.18 10.32 26.12
CA ALA A 131 0.35 11.65 26.68
C ALA A 131 1.62 11.76 27.52
N ARG A 132 1.88 10.80 28.43
CA ARG A 132 3.10 10.74 29.26
C ARG A 132 4.37 10.62 28.43
N ILE A 133 4.37 9.75 27.42
CA ILE A 133 5.50 9.60 26.50
C ILE A 133 5.75 10.93 25.78
N LEU A 134 4.68 11.62 25.37
CA LEU A 134 4.79 12.90 24.68
C LEU A 134 5.24 14.01 25.62
N ALA A 135 4.73 14.03 26.86
CA ALA A 135 5.16 14.96 27.91
C ALA A 135 6.66 14.84 28.20
N GLY A 136 7.15 13.63 28.44
CA GLY A 136 8.58 13.35 28.65
C GLY A 136 9.43 13.78 27.46
N LYS A 137 8.98 13.46 26.24
CA LYS A 137 9.67 13.90 25.01
C LYS A 137 9.74 15.44 24.88
N ILE A 138 8.69 16.15 25.29
CA ILE A 138 8.65 17.61 25.26
C ILE A 138 9.58 18.18 26.34
N GLU A 139 9.64 17.59 27.52
CA GLU A 139 10.55 18.00 28.62
C GLU A 139 12.01 17.77 28.27
N GLU A 140 12.31 16.67 27.57
CA GLU A 140 13.64 16.38 27.03
C GLU A 140 13.98 17.23 25.77
N GLY A 141 13.12 18.16 25.35
CA GLY A 141 13.27 18.93 24.11
C GLY A 141 13.02 18.14 22.85
N ILE A 142 12.49 16.90 22.96
CA ILE A 142 12.29 15.96 21.84
C ILE A 142 11.02 16.25 21.04
N GLY A 143 10.13 17.07 21.52
CA GLY A 143 8.83 17.34 20.90
C GLY A 143 8.50 18.83 20.74
N GLY A 144 9.42 19.68 21.07
CA GLY A 144 9.27 21.12 20.88
C GLY A 144 9.30 21.48 19.39
N THR A 145 8.28 22.17 18.95
CA THR A 145 8.27 22.84 17.63
C THR A 145 9.30 23.96 17.63
N ASN A 146 10.58 23.63 17.56
CA ASN A 146 11.58 24.59 17.14
C ASN A 146 11.42 24.77 15.61
N ALA A 147 10.47 25.59 15.23
CA ALA A 147 10.30 26.06 13.85
C ALA A 147 11.55 26.79 13.32
N LYS A 148 12.60 26.90 14.15
CA LYS A 148 13.89 27.54 13.83
C LYS A 148 14.93 26.60 13.22
N GLU A 149 14.75 25.26 13.26
CA GLU A 149 15.76 24.33 12.80
C GLU A 149 15.29 23.47 11.62
N GLY A 150 15.00 24.10 10.47
CA GLY A 150 14.75 23.40 9.21
C GLY A 150 13.30 22.92 9.01
N PRO A 151 13.03 22.27 7.86
CA PRO A 151 11.69 21.86 7.49
C PRO A 151 11.19 20.69 8.33
N THR A 152 9.89 20.65 8.59
CA THR A 152 9.25 19.47 9.19
C THR A 152 9.06 18.38 8.15
N PHE A 153 8.90 17.13 8.61
CA PHE A 153 8.58 16.01 7.72
C PHE A 153 7.29 16.28 6.93
N ARG A 154 6.27 16.84 7.56
CA ARG A 154 5.00 17.22 6.92
C ARG A 154 5.20 18.21 5.77
N GLN A 155 5.97 19.27 6.01
CA GLN A 155 6.28 20.25 4.96
C GLN A 155 7.01 19.59 3.79
N ALA A 156 8.04 18.81 4.07
CA ALA A 156 8.79 18.11 3.03
C ALA A 156 7.97 17.03 2.31
N PHE A 157 6.95 16.45 2.97
CA PHE A 157 6.11 15.40 2.38
C PHE A 157 5.00 15.98 1.49
N THR A 158 4.25 17.01 1.97
CA THR A 158 3.03 17.49 1.31
C THR A 158 3.10 18.92 0.79
N GLY A 159 3.65 19.86 1.56
CA GLY A 159 3.46 21.30 1.31
C GLY A 159 4.65 22.03 0.72
N GLY A 160 5.81 21.38 0.67
CA GLY A 160 7.07 22.05 0.35
C GLY A 160 7.60 22.90 1.51
N PHE A 161 8.83 23.41 1.36
CA PHE A 161 9.54 24.20 2.38
C PHE A 161 10.55 25.14 1.74
N LYS A 162 11.05 26.09 2.51
CA LYS A 162 12.20 26.92 2.14
C LYS A 162 13.49 26.28 2.65
N ASN A 163 14.48 26.11 1.77
CA ASN A 163 15.82 25.63 2.14
C ASN A 163 16.61 26.72 2.88
N ALA A 164 17.87 26.43 3.22
CA ALA A 164 18.75 27.37 3.88
C ALA A 164 19.00 28.66 3.05
N ASP A 165 18.99 28.52 1.73
CA ASP A 165 19.27 29.60 0.77
C ASP A 165 18.03 30.43 0.44
N GLY A 166 16.86 30.05 0.99
CA GLY A 166 15.58 30.72 0.78
C GLY A 166 14.76 30.20 -0.41
N ASP A 167 15.28 29.23 -1.16
CA ASP A 167 14.59 28.63 -2.30
C ASP A 167 13.38 27.80 -1.85
N THR A 168 12.32 27.85 -2.62
CA THR A 168 11.14 27.04 -2.38
C THR A 168 11.31 25.65 -2.96
N ILE A 169 11.32 24.65 -2.10
CA ILE A 169 11.41 23.22 -2.45
C ILE A 169 10.01 22.61 -2.38
N THR A 170 9.55 22.03 -3.47
CA THR A 170 8.24 21.37 -3.56
C THR A 170 8.14 20.16 -2.65
N GLY A 171 6.95 19.82 -2.19
CA GLY A 171 6.68 18.61 -1.41
C GLY A 171 7.01 17.32 -2.18
N TYR A 172 7.30 16.27 -1.43
CA TYR A 172 7.69 14.99 -2.04
C TYR A 172 6.59 14.37 -2.90
N LEU A 173 5.31 14.53 -2.52
CA LEU A 173 4.19 14.03 -3.32
C LEU A 173 4.08 14.76 -4.67
N GLU A 174 4.24 16.07 -4.68
CA GLU A 174 4.24 16.87 -5.91
C GLU A 174 5.44 16.51 -6.80
N TYR A 175 6.62 16.34 -6.20
CA TYR A 175 7.81 15.86 -6.92
C TYR A 175 7.59 14.52 -7.60
N LEU A 176 6.91 13.55 -6.94
CA LEU A 176 6.63 12.25 -7.55
C LEU A 176 5.74 12.38 -8.80
N GLN A 177 4.75 13.28 -8.76
CA GLN A 177 3.89 13.57 -9.91
C GLN A 177 4.68 14.22 -11.05
N ALA A 178 5.48 15.25 -10.73
CA ALA A 178 6.27 15.97 -11.71
C ALA A 178 7.36 15.10 -12.38
N THR A 179 7.86 14.05 -11.71
CA THR A 179 8.89 13.16 -12.25
C THR A 179 8.34 11.94 -12.99
N GLY A 180 7.06 11.94 -13.34
CA GLY A 180 6.45 10.86 -14.13
C GLY A 180 6.40 9.51 -13.41
N LYS A 181 6.43 9.50 -12.07
CA LYS A 181 6.18 8.26 -11.33
C LYS A 181 4.74 7.82 -11.53
N SER A 182 4.53 6.50 -11.65
CA SER A 182 3.18 5.97 -11.87
C SER A 182 2.20 6.42 -10.78
N ASP A 183 0.97 6.76 -11.17
CA ASP A 183 -0.11 7.19 -10.27
C ASP A 183 -0.32 6.20 -9.12
N ARG A 184 -0.20 4.91 -9.42
CA ARG A 184 -0.30 3.85 -8.41
C ARG A 184 0.79 3.94 -7.36
N TRP A 185 2.02 4.29 -7.75
CA TRP A 185 3.12 4.49 -6.80
C TRP A 185 2.89 5.74 -5.97
N ALA A 186 2.55 6.87 -6.59
CA ALA A 186 2.23 8.12 -5.90
C ALA A 186 1.07 7.94 -4.91
N TYR A 187 0.02 7.24 -5.31
CA TYR A 187 -1.10 6.87 -4.43
C TYR A 187 -0.65 6.03 -3.23
N ASN A 188 0.19 5.02 -3.44
CA ASN A 188 0.69 4.18 -2.34
C ASN A 188 1.57 4.98 -1.36
N VAL A 189 2.43 5.85 -1.88
CA VAL A 189 3.26 6.74 -1.05
C VAL A 189 2.37 7.67 -0.22
N LYS A 190 1.38 8.31 -0.84
CA LYS A 190 0.41 9.16 -0.15
C LYS A 190 -0.32 8.40 0.95
N ARG A 191 -0.90 7.24 0.63
CA ARG A 191 -1.63 6.40 1.59
C ARG A 191 -0.77 5.98 2.78
N LEU A 192 0.45 5.48 2.56
CA LEU A 192 1.36 5.08 3.63
C LEU A 192 1.84 6.30 4.43
N GLY A 193 2.06 7.42 3.75
CA GLY A 193 2.42 8.69 4.38
C GLY A 193 1.35 9.19 5.33
N GLU A 194 0.12 9.30 4.88
CA GLU A 194 -1.02 9.77 5.68
C GLU A 194 -1.34 8.82 6.83
N GLN A 195 -1.25 7.52 6.60
CA GLN A 195 -1.65 6.51 7.58
C GLN A 195 -0.59 6.24 8.65
N PHE A 196 0.71 6.28 8.31
CA PHE A 196 1.78 5.82 9.21
C PHE A 196 2.89 6.84 9.44
N LEU A 197 3.26 7.64 8.42
CA LEU A 197 4.41 8.52 8.53
C LEU A 197 4.06 9.87 9.15
N LEU A 198 3.04 10.54 8.65
CA LEU A 198 2.62 11.86 9.14
C LEU A 198 2.17 11.85 10.58
N PRO A 199 1.42 10.83 11.07
CA PRO A 199 1.06 10.77 12.48
C PRO A 199 2.25 10.62 13.42
N GLN A 200 3.28 9.93 12.98
CA GLN A 200 4.47 9.68 13.79
C GLN A 200 5.52 10.78 13.65
N TRP A 201 5.78 11.21 12.43
CA TRP A 201 6.91 12.06 12.10
C TRP A 201 6.54 13.44 11.56
N GLY A 202 5.25 13.68 11.26
CA GLY A 202 4.80 14.87 10.55
C GLY A 202 5.32 16.19 11.12
N ASP A 203 5.38 16.29 12.45
CA ASP A 203 5.80 17.51 13.14
C ASP A 203 7.28 17.49 13.57
N TRP A 204 8.01 16.43 13.25
CA TRP A 204 9.45 16.37 13.51
C TRP A 204 10.21 17.18 12.45
N SER A 205 11.21 17.96 12.90
CA SER A 205 12.18 18.55 11.99
C SER A 205 13.00 17.43 11.32
N LEU A 206 13.25 17.57 10.02
CA LEU A 206 14.14 16.64 9.31
C LEU A 206 15.57 16.68 9.86
N ILE A 207 16.01 17.85 10.38
CA ILE A 207 17.31 17.97 11.06
C ILE A 207 17.33 17.08 12.30
N GLU A 208 16.28 17.13 13.11
CA GLU A 208 16.15 16.30 14.30
C GLU A 208 16.09 14.80 13.97
N MET A 209 15.33 14.43 12.95
CA MET A 209 15.30 13.04 12.46
C MET A 209 16.71 12.53 12.06
N GLY A 210 17.50 13.37 11.39
CA GLY A 210 18.87 13.03 10.99
C GLY A 210 19.82 12.93 12.18
N LYS A 211 19.64 13.77 13.21
CA LYS A 211 20.44 13.72 14.46
C LYS A 211 20.06 12.53 15.36
N ARG A 212 18.84 11.97 15.22
CA ARG A 212 18.30 10.90 16.07
C ARG A 212 17.89 9.66 15.26
N PRO A 213 18.78 9.05 14.50
CA PRO A 213 18.45 7.92 13.63
C PRO A 213 17.97 6.68 14.41
N MET A 214 18.35 6.57 15.69
CA MET A 214 17.90 5.45 16.55
C MET A 214 16.39 5.50 16.82
N ALA A 215 15.80 6.68 17.03
CA ALA A 215 14.37 6.82 17.20
C ALA A 215 13.58 6.32 15.97
N VAL A 216 14.11 6.61 14.76
CA VAL A 216 13.50 6.13 13.50
C VAL A 216 13.66 4.62 13.36
N LYS A 217 14.83 4.08 13.75
CA LYS A 217 15.06 2.63 13.77
C LYS A 217 14.14 1.90 14.73
N GLU A 218 13.98 2.35 15.96
CA GLU A 218 13.09 1.75 16.97
C GLU A 218 11.64 1.74 16.50
N TRP A 219 11.16 2.86 15.98
CA TRP A 219 9.84 2.92 15.38
C TRP A 219 9.68 1.90 14.23
N TYR A 220 10.65 1.83 13.33
CA TYR A 220 10.61 0.88 12.21
C TYR A 220 10.55 -0.57 12.67
N LEU A 221 11.34 -0.95 13.68
CA LEU A 221 11.32 -2.31 14.22
C LEU A 221 9.96 -2.67 14.82
N GLY A 222 9.29 -1.70 15.46
CA GLY A 222 7.93 -1.85 15.98
C GLY A 222 6.83 -1.86 14.91
N LEU A 223 7.09 -1.27 13.75
CA LEU A 223 6.08 -1.00 12.73
C LEU A 223 5.48 -2.26 12.10
N LYS A 224 6.22 -3.37 12.06
CA LYS A 224 5.77 -4.64 11.51
C LYS A 224 4.46 -5.12 12.15
N LYS A 225 4.32 -4.98 13.47
CA LYS A 225 3.10 -5.32 14.21
C LYS A 225 1.88 -4.54 13.72
N SER A 226 2.13 -3.30 13.24
CA SER A 226 1.08 -2.42 12.71
C SER A 226 0.55 -2.83 11.34
N PHE A 227 1.14 -3.79 10.68
CA PHE A 227 0.74 -4.29 9.36
C PHE A 227 0.35 -5.78 9.39
N ASP A 228 -0.15 -6.30 10.52
CA ASP A 228 -0.52 -7.71 10.66
C ASP A 228 0.60 -8.65 10.17
N ASP A 229 1.82 -8.35 10.60
CA ASP A 229 3.05 -9.01 10.19
C ASP A 229 3.36 -8.93 8.68
N ASN A 230 2.80 -7.95 7.95
CA ASN A 230 3.19 -7.70 6.57
C ASN A 230 4.47 -6.85 6.49
N PRO A 231 5.64 -7.44 6.30
CA PRO A 231 6.92 -6.75 6.32
C PRO A 231 7.11 -5.80 5.13
N THR A 232 6.45 -6.05 4.00
CA THR A 232 6.60 -5.26 2.78
C THR A 232 6.14 -3.82 2.98
N SER A 233 4.99 -3.63 3.63
CA SER A 233 4.47 -2.28 3.91
C SER A 233 5.35 -1.52 4.90
N ALA A 234 5.87 -2.18 5.94
CA ALA A 234 6.81 -1.59 6.89
C ALA A 234 8.11 -1.15 6.18
N ASN A 235 8.65 -2.01 5.32
CA ASN A 235 9.83 -1.70 4.51
C ASN A 235 9.58 -0.54 3.54
N HIS A 236 8.38 -0.45 2.96
CA HIS A 236 8.01 0.68 2.10
C HIS A 236 7.98 2.00 2.88
N CYS A 237 7.46 2.03 4.10
CA CYS A 237 7.50 3.22 4.95
C CYS A 237 8.95 3.70 5.17
N ALA A 238 9.87 2.79 5.49
CA ALA A 238 11.28 3.13 5.65
C ALA A 238 11.90 3.65 4.34
N ARG A 239 11.59 3.01 3.20
CA ARG A 239 12.07 3.46 1.88
C ARG A 239 11.55 4.87 1.52
N ILE A 240 10.29 5.20 1.88
CA ILE A 240 9.73 6.54 1.68
C ILE A 240 10.47 7.58 2.52
N ILE A 241 10.70 7.31 3.82
CA ILE A 241 11.49 8.21 4.68
C ILE A 241 12.87 8.45 4.07
N ARG A 242 13.56 7.39 3.65
CA ARG A 242 14.90 7.49 3.03
C ARG A 242 14.88 8.37 1.79
N ALA A 243 13.95 8.13 0.88
CA ALA A 243 13.88 8.86 -0.38
C ALA A 243 13.56 10.35 -0.18
N LEU A 244 12.56 10.65 0.67
CA LEU A 244 12.21 12.02 1.04
C LEU A 244 13.39 12.73 1.71
N TYR A 245 13.99 12.09 2.71
CA TYR A 245 15.09 12.68 3.47
C TYR A 245 16.29 13.00 2.57
N ARG A 246 16.72 12.04 1.75
CA ARG A 246 17.86 12.23 0.82
C ARG A 246 17.60 13.36 -0.17
N ARG A 247 16.38 13.43 -0.70
CA ARG A 247 15.99 14.56 -1.57
C ARG A 247 16.06 15.88 -0.82
N ALA A 248 15.52 15.96 0.39
CA ALA A 248 15.57 17.18 1.18
C ALA A 248 17.02 17.56 1.52
N ALA A 249 17.85 16.60 1.93
CA ALA A 249 19.26 16.82 2.27
C ALA A 249 20.12 17.22 1.06
N SER A 250 19.76 16.83 -0.15
CA SER A 250 20.47 17.30 -1.36
C SER A 250 20.14 18.77 -1.73
N MET A 251 19.11 19.34 -1.14
CA MET A 251 18.63 20.71 -1.42
C MET A 251 18.74 21.66 -0.22
N ASP A 252 19.10 21.14 0.96
CA ASP A 252 19.23 21.91 2.18
C ASP A 252 20.42 21.42 3.00
N HIS A 253 21.51 22.18 2.99
CA HIS A 253 22.78 21.84 3.64
C HIS A 253 22.68 21.80 5.18
N ARG A 254 21.60 22.29 5.79
CA ARG A 254 21.36 22.19 7.25
C ARG A 254 21.06 20.75 7.68
N LEU A 255 20.57 19.93 6.76
CA LEU A 255 20.23 18.54 7.06
C LEU A 255 21.50 17.67 7.14
N PRO A 256 21.64 16.79 8.15
CA PRO A 256 22.67 15.78 8.17
C PRO A 256 22.70 14.97 6.87
N ALA A 257 23.88 14.80 6.27
CA ALA A 257 24.02 14.09 5.00
C ALA A 257 23.60 12.62 5.08
N ARG A 258 23.71 12.02 6.27
CA ARG A 258 23.33 10.63 6.50
C ARG A 258 21.84 10.52 6.81
N ASP A 259 21.09 9.78 5.99
CA ASP A 259 19.68 9.56 6.23
C ASP A 259 19.42 8.69 7.49
N PRO A 260 18.33 8.96 8.23
CA PRO A 260 18.04 8.26 9.48
C PRO A 260 17.80 6.76 9.31
N ILE A 261 17.37 6.32 8.13
CA ILE A 261 17.15 4.90 7.82
C ILE A 261 18.46 4.12 7.71
N SER A 262 19.59 4.81 7.51
CA SER A 262 20.92 4.17 7.48
C SER A 262 21.33 3.52 8.81
N ALA A 263 20.66 3.84 9.92
CA ALA A 263 20.84 3.16 11.20
C ALA A 263 20.26 1.73 11.21
N ILE A 264 19.40 1.39 10.26
CA ILE A 264 18.85 0.04 10.12
C ILE A 264 19.88 -0.82 9.39
N GLY A 265 20.49 -1.75 10.09
CA GLY A 265 21.46 -2.70 9.52
C GLY A 265 20.81 -3.63 8.50
N LYS A 266 21.59 -4.15 7.54
CA LYS A 266 21.09 -5.06 6.50
C LYS A 266 20.28 -6.25 7.05
N LYS A 267 20.69 -6.80 8.19
CA LYS A 267 20.02 -7.94 8.83
C LYS A 267 18.80 -7.56 9.65
N GLU A 268 18.59 -6.28 9.93
CA GLU A 268 17.49 -5.76 10.75
C GLU A 268 16.26 -5.38 9.91
N TRP A 269 16.42 -5.34 8.58
CA TRP A 269 15.26 -5.17 7.71
C TRP A 269 14.29 -6.33 7.87
N HIS A 270 13.01 -6.02 7.93
CA HIS A 270 11.98 -7.06 7.99
C HIS A 270 12.10 -7.95 6.76
N LYS A 271 12.21 -9.26 7.00
CA LYS A 271 12.29 -10.25 5.93
C LYS A 271 10.96 -10.29 5.19
N GLU A 272 10.97 -9.84 3.95
CA GLU A 272 9.78 -9.94 3.08
C GLU A 272 9.53 -11.42 2.79
N ARG A 273 8.25 -11.82 2.72
CA ARG A 273 7.90 -13.19 2.32
C ARG A 273 8.47 -13.41 0.93
N GLY A 274 9.18 -14.50 0.77
CA GLY A 274 9.70 -14.89 -0.53
C GLY A 274 8.55 -14.94 -1.54
N GLU A 275 8.85 -14.54 -2.76
CA GLU A 275 7.87 -14.57 -3.84
C GLU A 275 7.28 -15.98 -3.98
N GLN A 276 6.00 -16.08 -4.36
CA GLN A 276 5.38 -17.36 -4.72
C GLN A 276 6.24 -18.05 -5.78
N LYS A 277 6.70 -19.24 -5.48
CA LYS A 277 7.44 -20.07 -6.44
C LYS A 277 6.53 -20.41 -7.62
N GLY A 278 7.08 -20.52 -8.82
CA GLY A 278 6.39 -21.15 -9.95
C GLY A 278 5.97 -22.58 -9.60
N MET A 279 5.02 -23.12 -10.34
CA MET A 279 4.65 -24.53 -10.18
C MET A 279 5.75 -25.43 -10.73
N SER A 280 5.87 -26.61 -10.14
CA SER A 280 6.66 -27.68 -10.75
C SER A 280 5.95 -28.23 -12.00
N GLY A 281 6.70 -28.76 -12.96
CA GLY A 281 6.09 -29.41 -14.13
C GLY A 281 5.14 -30.56 -13.75
N ARG A 282 5.36 -31.19 -12.57
CA ARG A 282 4.49 -32.26 -12.05
C ARG A 282 3.12 -31.73 -11.59
N ASP A 283 3.01 -30.48 -11.21
CA ASP A 283 1.76 -29.93 -10.68
C ASP A 283 0.90 -29.28 -11.76
N LEU A 284 1.42 -29.14 -12.99
CA LEU A 284 0.70 -28.53 -14.10
C LEU A 284 -0.60 -29.28 -14.45
N HIS A 285 -0.63 -30.60 -14.36
CA HIS A 285 -1.86 -31.34 -14.60
C HIS A 285 -2.94 -31.10 -13.55
N LYS A 286 -2.56 -30.89 -12.28
CA LYS A 286 -3.49 -30.49 -11.20
C LYS A 286 -4.03 -29.08 -11.43
N TRP A 287 -3.13 -28.18 -11.85
CA TRP A 287 -3.52 -26.84 -12.23
C TRP A 287 -4.51 -26.87 -13.39
N TYR A 288 -4.27 -27.71 -14.38
CA TYR A 288 -5.15 -27.85 -15.55
C TYR A 288 -6.55 -28.35 -15.18
N ALA A 289 -6.64 -29.33 -14.29
CA ALA A 289 -7.92 -29.81 -13.77
C ALA A 289 -8.71 -28.69 -13.08
N ALA A 290 -8.05 -27.87 -12.23
CA ALA A 290 -8.68 -26.71 -11.59
C ALA A 290 -9.06 -25.63 -12.60
N TRP A 291 -8.21 -25.38 -13.62
CA TRP A 291 -8.46 -24.44 -14.70
C TRP A 291 -9.70 -24.79 -15.53
N GLN A 292 -9.91 -26.07 -15.83
CA GLN A 292 -11.11 -26.55 -16.53
C GLN A 292 -12.40 -26.24 -15.76
N GLY A 293 -12.34 -26.21 -14.43
CA GLY A 293 -13.47 -25.89 -13.56
C GLY A 293 -13.83 -24.39 -13.51
N ILE A 294 -13.06 -23.48 -14.11
CA ILE A 294 -13.38 -22.06 -14.14
C ILE A 294 -14.57 -21.81 -15.08
N PRO A 295 -15.71 -21.26 -14.62
CA PRO A 295 -16.88 -21.08 -15.46
C PRO A 295 -16.67 -20.04 -16.58
N ASN A 296 -15.99 -18.94 -16.28
CA ASN A 296 -15.78 -17.84 -17.21
C ASN A 296 -14.68 -18.15 -18.23
N ALA A 297 -15.07 -18.20 -19.52
CA ALA A 297 -14.15 -18.56 -20.59
C ALA A 297 -13.07 -17.52 -20.84
N THR A 298 -13.36 -16.22 -20.64
CA THR A 298 -12.37 -15.14 -20.70
C THR A 298 -11.31 -15.29 -19.60
N HIS A 299 -11.70 -15.66 -18.40
CA HIS A 299 -10.73 -15.94 -17.32
C HIS A 299 -9.87 -17.18 -17.64
N ARG A 300 -10.49 -18.25 -18.16
CA ARG A 300 -9.73 -19.43 -18.61
C ARG A 300 -8.70 -19.06 -19.66
N ALA A 301 -9.12 -18.30 -20.67
CA ALA A 301 -8.25 -17.81 -21.72
C ALA A 301 -7.09 -16.98 -21.14
N PHE A 302 -7.39 -16.00 -20.28
CA PHE A 302 -6.38 -15.17 -19.62
C PHE A 302 -5.31 -15.99 -18.90
N HIS A 303 -5.70 -16.95 -18.07
CA HIS A 303 -4.76 -17.75 -17.33
C HIS A 303 -3.93 -18.67 -18.23
N LEU A 304 -4.55 -19.26 -19.25
CA LEU A 304 -3.85 -20.14 -20.18
C LEU A 304 -2.85 -19.37 -21.07
N VAL A 305 -3.26 -18.22 -21.61
CA VAL A 305 -2.35 -17.35 -22.35
C VAL A 305 -1.21 -16.86 -21.45
N ASN A 306 -1.51 -16.45 -20.22
CA ASN A 306 -0.49 -16.04 -19.25
C ASN A 306 0.55 -17.13 -18.98
N LEU A 307 0.12 -18.40 -18.92
CA LEU A 307 1.01 -19.55 -18.78
C LEU A 307 1.83 -19.82 -20.05
N LEU A 308 1.21 -19.70 -21.23
CA LEU A 308 1.85 -20.05 -22.52
C LEU A 308 2.83 -19.01 -23.05
N ILE A 309 2.69 -17.73 -22.65
CA ILE A 309 3.58 -16.63 -23.07
C ILE A 309 4.40 -16.03 -21.94
N GLY A 310 4.11 -16.38 -20.71
CA GLY A 310 4.82 -15.82 -19.56
C GLY A 310 4.66 -14.33 -19.34
N ALA A 311 3.63 -13.68 -19.90
CA ALA A 311 3.39 -12.23 -19.79
C ALA A 311 3.20 -11.77 -18.36
N ARG A 312 3.45 -10.46 -18.07
CA ARG A 312 3.00 -9.89 -16.80
C ARG A 312 1.48 -9.76 -16.81
N PRO A 313 0.76 -10.16 -15.75
CA PRO A 313 -0.70 -10.14 -15.74
C PRO A 313 -1.30 -8.76 -16.07
N GLY A 314 -0.65 -7.69 -15.60
CA GLY A 314 -1.11 -6.34 -15.90
C GLY A 314 -0.91 -5.89 -17.34
N GLU A 315 0.09 -6.42 -18.05
CA GLU A 315 0.32 -6.19 -19.48
C GLU A 315 -0.73 -6.96 -20.30
N LEU A 316 -0.85 -8.25 -20.04
CA LEU A 316 -1.84 -9.09 -20.68
C LEU A 316 -3.28 -8.59 -20.48
N GLY A 317 -3.61 -8.07 -19.30
CA GLY A 317 -4.95 -7.51 -19.02
C GLY A 317 -5.26 -6.21 -19.76
N ARG A 318 -4.30 -5.59 -20.44
CA ARG A 318 -4.49 -4.42 -21.30
C ARG A 318 -4.50 -4.77 -22.79
N ALA A 319 -4.22 -6.02 -23.13
CA ALA A 319 -4.16 -6.48 -24.52
C ALA A 319 -5.50 -6.26 -25.25
N ARG A 320 -5.42 -5.77 -26.46
CA ARG A 320 -6.55 -5.53 -27.37
C ARG A 320 -6.51 -6.49 -28.54
N TRP A 321 -7.63 -6.66 -29.22
CA TRP A 321 -7.69 -7.56 -30.37
C TRP A 321 -6.76 -7.14 -31.51
N ARG A 322 -6.46 -5.87 -31.66
CA ARG A 322 -5.46 -5.38 -32.65
C ARG A 322 -4.03 -5.83 -32.34
N ASP A 323 -3.74 -6.20 -31.09
CA ASP A 323 -2.41 -6.65 -30.68
C ASP A 323 -2.16 -8.12 -31.07
N LEU A 324 -3.21 -8.84 -31.53
CA LEU A 324 -3.14 -10.23 -31.95
C LEU A 324 -3.22 -10.34 -33.48
N ASP A 325 -2.11 -10.64 -34.14
CA ASP A 325 -2.09 -11.08 -35.52
C ASP A 325 -1.99 -12.60 -35.60
N ALA A 326 -3.15 -13.26 -35.60
CA ALA A 326 -3.22 -14.71 -35.70
C ALA A 326 -2.77 -15.25 -37.08
N LYS A 327 -2.82 -14.43 -38.13
CA LYS A 327 -2.37 -14.81 -39.50
C LYS A 327 -0.85 -14.76 -39.61
N ALA A 328 -0.23 -13.71 -39.09
CA ALA A 328 1.23 -13.59 -39.02
C ALA A 328 1.83 -14.41 -37.87
N MET A 329 1.01 -14.99 -36.96
CA MET A 329 1.43 -15.68 -35.76
C MET A 329 2.26 -14.79 -34.83
N LEU A 330 1.83 -13.57 -34.63
CA LEU A 330 2.47 -12.56 -33.81
C LEU A 330 1.49 -12.03 -32.74
N PHE A 331 2.04 -11.68 -31.60
CA PHE A 331 1.32 -10.96 -30.55
C PHE A 331 2.17 -9.79 -30.05
N THR A 332 1.62 -8.59 -30.16
CA THR A 332 2.23 -7.36 -29.66
C THR A 332 1.90 -7.23 -28.19
N MET A 333 2.90 -7.35 -27.32
CA MET A 333 2.72 -7.24 -25.88
C MET A 333 2.76 -5.77 -25.47
N PRO A 334 1.63 -5.21 -24.99
CA PRO A 334 1.59 -3.79 -24.60
C PRO A 334 2.46 -3.54 -23.37
N ASP A 335 3.54 -2.78 -23.51
CA ASP A 335 4.40 -2.38 -22.37
C ASP A 335 3.99 -1.00 -21.85
N ALA A 336 3.64 -0.94 -20.58
CA ALA A 336 3.29 0.30 -19.91
C ALA A 336 4.50 1.09 -19.38
N LYS A 337 5.70 0.50 -19.39
CA LYS A 337 6.87 1.10 -18.72
C LYS A 337 7.89 1.73 -19.65
N GLU A 338 8.02 1.22 -20.86
CA GLU A 338 9.14 1.57 -21.75
C GLU A 338 8.70 2.18 -23.08
N GLU A 339 7.40 2.43 -23.29
CA GLU A 339 6.83 2.95 -24.55
C GLU A 339 7.21 2.14 -25.81
N ASN A 340 7.73 0.93 -25.62
CA ASN A 340 8.13 0.02 -26.68
C ASN A 340 7.29 -1.24 -26.62
N ASP A 341 6.36 -1.38 -27.55
CA ASP A 341 5.64 -2.62 -27.78
C ASP A 341 6.59 -3.71 -28.26
N ILE A 342 6.49 -4.89 -27.64
CA ILE A 342 7.32 -6.04 -27.97
C ILE A 342 6.49 -7.05 -28.74
N GLU A 343 6.86 -7.33 -29.98
CA GLU A 343 6.24 -8.40 -30.76
C GLU A 343 6.90 -9.74 -30.41
N ILE A 344 6.08 -10.70 -30.04
CA ILE A 344 6.51 -12.07 -29.74
C ILE A 344 5.84 -13.06 -30.71
N PRO A 345 6.55 -14.10 -31.17
CA PRO A 345 5.93 -15.15 -31.96
C PRO A 345 4.98 -15.96 -31.07
N ILE A 346 3.84 -16.32 -31.62
CA ILE A 346 2.85 -17.19 -30.97
C ILE A 346 2.69 -18.49 -31.73
N THR A 347 2.01 -19.45 -31.08
CA THR A 347 1.80 -20.79 -31.61
C THR A 347 0.32 -21.07 -31.79
N PRO A 348 -0.08 -22.11 -32.55
CA PRO A 348 -1.49 -22.48 -32.68
C PRO A 348 -2.18 -22.70 -31.33
N GLU A 349 -1.46 -23.23 -30.34
CA GLU A 349 -1.98 -23.43 -28.98
C GLU A 349 -2.30 -22.09 -28.28
N ILE A 350 -1.46 -21.07 -28.52
CA ILE A 350 -1.66 -19.72 -27.98
C ILE A 350 -2.85 -19.07 -28.70
N VAL A 351 -2.92 -19.19 -30.03
CA VAL A 351 -4.08 -18.69 -30.80
C VAL A 351 -5.38 -19.34 -30.31
N ALA A 352 -5.38 -20.64 -30.12
CA ALA A 352 -6.54 -21.36 -29.58
C ALA A 352 -6.94 -20.86 -28.18
N ALA A 353 -5.96 -20.51 -27.35
CA ALA A 353 -6.22 -19.93 -26.03
C ALA A 353 -6.85 -18.52 -26.13
N PHE A 354 -6.44 -17.67 -27.05
CA PHE A 354 -7.10 -16.39 -27.33
C PHE A 354 -8.52 -16.56 -27.86
N GLU A 355 -8.74 -17.57 -28.72
CA GLU A 355 -10.07 -17.86 -29.28
C GLU A 355 -11.09 -18.34 -28.20
N LEU A 356 -10.64 -18.85 -27.05
CA LEU A 356 -11.53 -19.09 -25.91
C LEU A 356 -12.18 -17.77 -25.41
N ALA A 357 -11.41 -16.67 -25.38
CA ALA A 357 -11.94 -15.37 -24.99
C ALA A 357 -12.86 -14.80 -26.08
N ARG A 358 -12.54 -14.99 -27.36
CA ARG A 358 -13.37 -14.52 -28.48
C ARG A 358 -14.74 -15.18 -28.49
N LYS A 359 -14.80 -16.45 -28.16
CA LYS A 359 -16.04 -17.26 -28.15
C LYS A 359 -16.82 -17.18 -26.86
N ASP A 360 -16.38 -16.41 -25.89
CA ASP A 360 -17.06 -16.26 -24.59
C ASP A 360 -18.37 -15.48 -24.74
N LYS A 361 -19.48 -16.17 -24.59
CA LYS A 361 -20.83 -15.60 -24.64
C LYS A 361 -21.21 -14.81 -23.38
N THR A 362 -20.40 -14.91 -22.31
CA THR A 362 -20.64 -14.23 -21.04
C THR A 362 -19.88 -12.91 -20.91
N ARG A 363 -19.28 -12.43 -22.01
CA ARG A 363 -18.65 -11.11 -22.04
C ARG A 363 -19.70 -10.03 -21.79
N PRO A 364 -19.33 -8.93 -21.08
CA PRO A 364 -20.23 -7.78 -20.97
C PRO A 364 -20.70 -7.32 -22.34
N ASN A 365 -21.99 -6.98 -22.48
CA ASN A 365 -22.59 -6.62 -23.76
C ASN A 365 -21.95 -5.40 -24.44
N ASP A 366 -21.26 -4.57 -23.67
CA ASP A 366 -20.52 -3.40 -24.11
C ASP A 366 -19.07 -3.70 -24.56
N VAL A 367 -18.61 -4.96 -24.41
CA VAL A 367 -17.25 -5.36 -24.78
C VAL A 367 -17.30 -6.37 -25.92
N GLY A 368 -17.07 -5.86 -27.11
CA GLY A 368 -17.03 -6.65 -28.36
C GLY A 368 -15.70 -7.33 -28.62
N THR A 369 -15.47 -7.62 -29.90
CA THR A 369 -14.23 -8.17 -30.45
C THR A 369 -13.66 -7.29 -31.55
N ALA A 370 -14.00 -6.01 -31.56
CA ALA A 370 -13.42 -5.01 -32.45
C ALA A 370 -11.91 -4.83 -32.13
N PRO A 371 -11.12 -4.33 -33.05
CA PRO A 371 -9.67 -4.20 -32.88
C PRO A 371 -9.26 -3.50 -31.57
N ASP A 372 -10.01 -2.48 -31.15
CA ASP A 372 -9.72 -1.69 -29.96
C ASP A 372 -10.31 -2.24 -28.65
N ASP A 373 -11.11 -3.29 -28.72
CA ASP A 373 -11.69 -3.91 -27.55
C ASP A 373 -10.64 -4.74 -26.80
N LEU A 374 -10.75 -4.76 -25.45
CA LEU A 374 -9.90 -5.60 -24.63
C LEU A 374 -10.14 -7.09 -24.90
N ILE A 375 -9.07 -7.85 -25.03
CA ILE A 375 -9.17 -9.32 -25.14
C ILE A 375 -9.69 -9.90 -23.84
N PHE A 376 -9.24 -9.38 -22.69
CA PHE A 376 -9.51 -9.89 -21.36
C PHE A 376 -10.16 -8.82 -20.46
N PRO A 377 -11.40 -8.41 -20.74
CA PRO A 377 -12.10 -7.44 -19.89
C PRO A 377 -12.22 -7.96 -18.44
N GLY A 378 -11.98 -7.07 -17.48
CA GLY A 378 -12.01 -7.41 -16.06
C GLY A 378 -10.80 -8.17 -15.51
N CYS A 379 -9.82 -8.52 -16.36
CA CYS A 379 -8.62 -9.28 -15.95
C CYS A 379 -7.38 -8.42 -15.65
N SER A 380 -7.46 -7.09 -15.72
CA SER A 380 -6.33 -6.18 -15.54
C SER A 380 -5.58 -6.35 -14.21
N ASN A 381 -6.25 -6.83 -13.15
CA ASN A 381 -5.68 -7.09 -11.84
C ASN A 381 -5.53 -8.59 -11.52
N ASN A 382 -5.50 -9.44 -12.54
CA ASN A 382 -5.47 -10.89 -12.39
C ASN A 382 -6.70 -11.42 -11.64
N PRO A 383 -7.65 -12.11 -12.29
CA PRO A 383 -8.91 -12.53 -11.67
C PRO A 383 -8.69 -13.22 -10.33
N THR A 384 -9.11 -12.59 -9.25
CA THR A 384 -8.85 -13.08 -7.89
C THR A 384 -9.88 -14.12 -7.43
N ARG A 385 -11.01 -14.22 -8.14
CA ARG A 385 -12.11 -15.13 -7.81
C ARG A 385 -11.82 -16.59 -8.21
N ASP A 386 -10.87 -16.79 -9.12
CA ASP A 386 -10.57 -18.12 -9.63
C ASP A 386 -9.69 -18.87 -8.64
N ALA A 387 -10.19 -20.00 -8.15
CA ALA A 387 -9.50 -20.88 -7.19
C ALA A 387 -8.42 -21.72 -7.89
N LEU A 388 -7.34 -21.11 -8.35
CA LEU A 388 -6.23 -21.80 -8.98
C LEU A 388 -5.05 -21.99 -8.01
N PRO A 389 -4.34 -23.12 -8.06
CA PRO A 389 -3.11 -23.33 -7.28
C PRO A 389 -2.02 -22.31 -7.57
N ALA A 390 -2.01 -21.76 -8.77
CA ALA A 390 -1.10 -20.69 -9.19
C ALA A 390 -1.78 -19.77 -10.22
N ARG A 391 -1.49 -18.47 -10.17
CA ARG A 391 -1.99 -17.44 -11.11
C ARG A 391 -1.00 -16.29 -11.22
N GLY A 392 -1.20 -15.48 -12.22
CA GLY A 392 -0.44 -14.25 -12.44
C GLY A 392 1.06 -14.50 -12.50
N HIS A 393 1.83 -13.85 -11.63
CA HIS A 393 3.28 -13.98 -11.63
C HIS A 393 3.80 -15.40 -11.38
N ALA A 394 3.03 -16.26 -10.69
CA ALA A 394 3.41 -17.65 -10.51
C ALA A 394 3.36 -18.43 -11.84
N LEU A 395 2.40 -18.13 -12.74
CA LEU A 395 2.34 -18.71 -14.08
C LEU A 395 3.53 -18.24 -14.94
N ARG A 396 3.88 -16.97 -14.88
CA ARG A 396 5.07 -16.43 -15.57
C ARG A 396 6.36 -17.15 -15.10
N ARG A 397 6.51 -17.39 -13.79
CA ARG A 397 7.66 -18.15 -13.27
C ARG A 397 7.64 -19.61 -13.72
N THR A 398 6.46 -20.22 -13.83
CA THR A 398 6.29 -21.55 -14.36
C THR A 398 6.72 -21.59 -15.82
N TYR A 399 6.27 -20.63 -16.64
CA TYR A 399 6.74 -20.47 -18.02
C TYR A 399 8.27 -20.42 -18.09
N LYS A 400 8.90 -19.52 -17.31
CA LYS A 400 10.36 -19.38 -17.27
C LYS A 400 11.05 -20.69 -16.90
N THR A 401 10.57 -21.39 -15.87
CA THR A 401 11.11 -22.70 -15.48
C THR A 401 10.98 -23.73 -16.60
N VAL A 402 9.83 -23.77 -17.29
CA VAL A 402 9.67 -24.69 -18.43
C VAL A 402 10.60 -24.29 -19.60
N ALA A 403 10.69 -23.01 -19.91
CA ALA A 403 11.56 -22.53 -21.00
C ALA A 403 13.04 -22.86 -20.73
N GLU A 404 13.55 -22.51 -19.56
CA GLU A 404 14.98 -22.61 -19.26
C GLU A 404 15.38 -24.03 -18.80
N ASP A 405 14.61 -24.66 -17.89
CA ASP A 405 15.01 -25.95 -17.30
C ASP A 405 14.59 -27.16 -18.16
N TRP A 406 13.39 -27.11 -18.76
CA TRP A 406 12.86 -28.23 -19.52
C TRP A 406 13.21 -28.13 -21.00
N CYS A 407 13.05 -26.94 -21.57
CA CYS A 407 13.29 -26.73 -22.99
C CYS A 407 14.73 -26.30 -23.32
N LYS A 408 15.53 -25.94 -22.29
CA LYS A 408 16.92 -25.45 -22.48
C LYS A 408 16.99 -24.22 -23.38
N VAL A 409 15.96 -23.37 -23.32
CA VAL A 409 15.96 -22.08 -24.03
C VAL A 409 16.96 -21.16 -23.34
N PRO A 410 17.86 -20.50 -24.07
CA PRO A 410 18.77 -19.50 -23.51
C PRO A 410 17.98 -18.38 -22.77
N THR A 411 18.48 -17.96 -21.60
CA THR A 411 17.80 -16.95 -20.74
C THR A 411 17.43 -15.68 -21.52
N GLN A 412 18.28 -15.20 -22.42
CA GLN A 412 18.01 -13.99 -23.23
C GLN A 412 16.79 -14.16 -24.13
N ILE A 413 16.62 -15.32 -24.74
CA ILE A 413 15.45 -15.65 -25.57
C ILE A 413 14.23 -15.82 -24.69
N SER A 414 14.37 -16.50 -23.54
CA SER A 414 13.29 -16.64 -22.56
C SER A 414 12.79 -15.30 -22.07
N GLU A 415 13.70 -14.37 -21.73
CA GLU A 415 13.33 -13.02 -21.27
C GLU A 415 12.63 -12.21 -22.37
N TYR A 416 13.08 -12.30 -23.61
CA TYR A 416 12.42 -11.65 -24.75
C TYR A 416 10.99 -12.18 -24.94
N LEU A 417 10.82 -13.50 -24.96
CA LEU A 417 9.50 -14.13 -25.07
C LEU A 417 8.55 -13.76 -23.91
N GLU A 418 9.09 -13.46 -22.74
CA GLU A 418 8.34 -12.94 -21.61
C GLU A 418 8.01 -11.44 -21.70
N GLY A 419 8.38 -10.74 -22.78
CA GLY A 419 8.19 -9.30 -22.95
C GLY A 419 9.18 -8.47 -22.14
N ARG A 420 10.42 -8.90 -22.04
CA ARG A 420 11.52 -8.08 -21.49
C ARG A 420 12.52 -7.77 -22.60
N MET A 421 12.85 -6.49 -22.75
CA MET A 421 14.01 -6.14 -23.57
C MET A 421 15.28 -6.45 -22.78
N PRO A 422 16.19 -7.27 -23.34
CA PRO A 422 17.49 -7.48 -22.72
C PRO A 422 18.28 -6.17 -22.72
N GLU A 423 18.88 -5.83 -21.58
CA GLU A 423 19.65 -4.60 -21.41
C GLU A 423 20.98 -4.64 -22.19
N GLY A 424 21.44 -3.45 -22.63
CA GLY A 424 22.77 -3.25 -23.20
C GLY A 424 22.93 -3.65 -24.66
N VAL A 425 24.19 -3.84 -25.10
CA VAL A 425 24.55 -4.12 -26.52
C VAL A 425 23.88 -5.42 -27.01
N LYS A 426 23.79 -6.42 -26.15
CA LYS A 426 23.14 -7.71 -26.49
C LYS A 426 21.65 -7.54 -26.83
N GLY A 427 20.94 -6.62 -26.16
CA GLY A 427 19.55 -6.30 -26.45
C GLY A 427 19.35 -5.73 -27.86
N ARG A 428 20.25 -4.86 -28.30
CA ARG A 428 20.19 -4.29 -29.67
C ARG A 428 20.36 -5.34 -30.74
N TYR A 429 21.21 -6.34 -30.55
CA TYR A 429 21.38 -7.45 -31.48
C TYR A 429 20.16 -8.36 -31.51
N LEU A 430 19.55 -8.65 -30.36
CA LEU A 430 18.34 -9.45 -30.28
C LEU A 430 17.15 -8.74 -30.96
N LEU A 431 17.02 -7.41 -30.77
CA LEU A 431 16.03 -6.58 -31.48
C LEU A 431 16.15 -6.68 -32.99
N LYS A 432 17.38 -6.65 -33.53
CA LYS A 432 17.63 -6.81 -34.96
C LYS A 432 17.24 -8.21 -35.46
N TRP A 433 17.43 -9.22 -34.62
CA TRP A 433 17.05 -10.61 -34.89
C TRP A 433 15.54 -10.87 -34.73
N ALA A 434 14.91 -10.30 -33.72
CA ALA A 434 13.48 -10.48 -33.44
C ALA A 434 12.60 -9.84 -34.52
N ARG A 435 12.99 -8.64 -35.00
CA ARG A 435 12.32 -7.98 -36.15
C ARG A 435 12.45 -8.73 -37.49
N ASN A 436 13.39 -9.65 -37.62
CA ASN A 436 13.71 -10.37 -38.83
C ASN A 436 13.39 -11.86 -38.75
N GLU A 437 12.26 -12.24 -38.11
CA GLU A 437 11.78 -13.63 -38.15
C GLU A 437 12.81 -14.64 -37.64
N GLY A 438 13.51 -14.35 -36.55
CA GLY A 438 14.57 -15.20 -36.02
C GLY A 438 14.09 -16.64 -35.75
N PRO A 439 14.46 -17.64 -36.58
CA PRO A 439 13.95 -19.01 -36.47
C PRO A 439 14.18 -19.60 -35.07
N ALA A 440 15.24 -19.17 -34.39
CA ALA A 440 15.55 -19.63 -33.03
C ALA A 440 14.50 -19.18 -31.98
N ILE A 441 13.92 -17.96 -32.12
CA ILE A 441 12.91 -17.44 -31.18
C ILE A 441 11.58 -18.14 -31.43
N ILE A 442 11.21 -18.31 -32.70
CA ILE A 442 9.98 -19.03 -33.10
C ILE A 442 10.04 -20.48 -32.61
N GLU A 443 11.17 -21.17 -32.86
CA GLU A 443 11.32 -22.57 -32.44
C GLU A 443 11.35 -22.72 -30.92
N ALA A 444 11.97 -21.77 -30.21
CA ALA A 444 11.95 -21.74 -28.75
C ALA A 444 10.50 -21.63 -28.23
N GLN A 445 9.69 -20.71 -28.76
CA GLN A 445 8.29 -20.55 -28.36
C GLN A 445 7.47 -21.82 -28.70
N ARG A 446 7.67 -22.42 -29.86
CA ARG A 446 7.02 -23.68 -30.25
C ARG A 446 7.35 -24.80 -29.25
N LYS A 447 8.63 -24.97 -28.92
CA LYS A 447 9.10 -25.98 -27.98
C LYS A 447 8.48 -25.78 -26.60
N VAL A 448 8.47 -24.54 -26.10
CA VAL A 448 7.89 -24.20 -24.79
C VAL A 448 6.39 -24.47 -24.77
N SER A 449 5.64 -23.99 -25.77
CA SER A 449 4.19 -24.19 -25.84
C SER A 449 3.83 -25.67 -25.88
N ARG A 450 4.47 -26.48 -26.74
CA ARG A 450 4.26 -27.92 -26.82
C ARG A 450 4.58 -28.61 -25.50
N THR A 451 5.68 -28.24 -24.85
CA THR A 451 6.06 -28.82 -23.54
C THR A 451 5.06 -28.47 -22.45
N ILE A 452 4.61 -27.21 -22.37
CA ILE A 452 3.56 -26.81 -21.40
C ILE A 452 2.28 -27.62 -21.66
N MET A 453 1.81 -27.70 -22.90
CA MET A 453 0.59 -28.44 -23.23
C MET A 453 0.74 -29.92 -22.89
N ALA A 454 1.88 -30.53 -23.17
CA ALA A 454 2.13 -31.94 -22.82
C ALA A 454 2.14 -32.17 -21.28
N LEU A 455 2.69 -31.22 -20.52
CA LEU A 455 2.69 -31.23 -19.04
C LEU A 455 1.27 -31.02 -18.47
N LEU A 456 0.46 -30.14 -19.05
CA LEU A 456 -0.93 -29.95 -18.67
C LEU A 456 -1.74 -31.25 -18.80
N HIS A 457 -1.47 -32.01 -19.87
CA HIS A 457 -2.13 -33.30 -20.12
C HIS A 457 -1.46 -34.53 -19.46
N GLY A 458 -0.44 -34.30 -18.65
CA GLY A 458 0.27 -35.40 -17.95
C GLY A 458 1.08 -36.33 -18.86
N LYS A 459 1.37 -35.86 -20.09
CA LYS A 459 2.03 -36.73 -21.12
C LYS A 459 3.56 -36.75 -21.05
N VAL A 460 4.19 -35.92 -20.21
CA VAL A 460 5.65 -35.86 -20.07
C VAL A 460 6.07 -36.43 -18.75
N LYS A 461 6.78 -37.54 -18.78
CA LYS A 461 7.58 -38.06 -17.64
C LYS A 461 8.96 -37.40 -17.74
N ARG A 462 9.46 -36.81 -16.64
CA ARG A 462 10.86 -36.34 -16.57
C ARG A 462 11.75 -37.55 -16.85
N ALA A 463 12.63 -37.46 -17.82
CA ALA A 463 13.75 -38.39 -17.89
C ALA A 463 14.49 -38.32 -16.55
N ALA A 464 14.70 -39.45 -15.93
CA ALA A 464 15.34 -39.60 -14.63
C ALA A 464 16.76 -39.07 -14.63
#